data_bd214136788c86642c76f5f2813a64e2
#
_entry.id   bd214136788c86642c76f5f2813a64e2
#
_cell.length_a   1.000
_cell.length_b   1.000
_cell.length_c   1.000
_cell.angle_alpha   90.00
_cell.angle_beta   90.00
_cell.angle_gamma   90.00
#
_symmetry.space_group_name_H-M   'P 1'
#
loop_
_entity.id
_entity.type
_entity.pdbx_description
1 polymer ?
#
loop_
_entity_poly.entity_id
_entity_poly.type
_entity_poly.pdbx_seq_one_letter_code
_entity_poly.pdbx_strand_id
1 'polypeptide(L)'
;MKTVAIIPVKSFSKAKTRLTISSEKTVDICKLMLGEVLQTISTSKKIDNTIIVSHDQSAFDIGKKFSVIEVFDELESGVNNAITLADEYISDSEFDTSIILPQDIPFFNSSDLDNLFSFFQRKNSVVIVPSRQFNGTNSLIRNPSRIITTRYDEGTYKSHLDEAKCNSVDFSLVLIRRLMLDIDSQSDIEFAMKYNEKPDLCKKMLDFMC
;
A
#
# COMPACT_ATOMS: atom_id res chain seq x y z
N MET A 1 -3.72 20.41 -6.18
CA MET A 1 -2.81 19.27 -6.05
C MET A 1 -3.65 18.03 -6.19
N LYS A 2 -3.46 17.26 -7.26
CA LYS A 2 -4.18 16.00 -7.49
C LYS A 2 -3.31 14.83 -7.05
N THR A 3 -3.90 13.95 -6.27
CA THR A 3 -3.19 12.82 -5.64
C THR A 3 -3.74 11.51 -6.17
N VAL A 4 -2.85 10.60 -6.56
CA VAL A 4 -3.19 9.23 -6.94
C VAL A 4 -2.64 8.23 -5.94
N ALA A 5 -3.46 7.26 -5.52
CA ALA A 5 -3.00 6.10 -4.80
C ALA A 5 -2.55 5.01 -5.79
N ILE A 6 -1.38 4.43 -5.57
CA ILE A 6 -0.84 3.30 -6.34
C ILE A 6 -0.82 2.07 -5.43
N ILE A 7 -1.53 1.03 -5.84
CA ILE A 7 -1.65 -0.22 -5.09
C ILE A 7 -1.06 -1.35 -5.94
N PRO A 8 0.21 -1.71 -5.70
CA PRO A 8 0.80 -2.89 -6.32
C PRO A 8 0.18 -4.15 -5.69
N VAL A 9 -0.38 -5.02 -6.52
CA VAL A 9 -1.07 -6.24 -6.10
C VAL A 9 -0.44 -7.44 -6.78
N LYS A 10 0.28 -8.24 -6.01
CA LYS A 10 0.81 -9.52 -6.47
C LYS A 10 -0.32 -10.51 -6.68
N SER A 11 -0.19 -11.42 -7.64
CA SER A 11 -1.14 -12.52 -7.83
C SER A 11 -1.45 -13.20 -6.50
N PHE A 12 -2.73 -13.31 -6.15
CA PHE A 12 -3.15 -13.81 -4.84
C PHE A 12 -2.66 -15.23 -4.57
N SER A 13 -2.54 -16.05 -5.61
CA SER A 13 -2.00 -17.42 -5.52
C SER A 13 -0.52 -17.48 -5.14
N LYS A 14 0.23 -16.38 -5.32
CA LYS A 14 1.66 -16.27 -4.99
C LYS A 14 1.92 -15.44 -3.72
N ALA A 15 0.85 -14.88 -3.12
CA ALA A 15 0.96 -14.00 -1.97
C ALA A 15 0.96 -14.79 -0.65
N LYS A 16 1.49 -14.16 0.43
CA LYS A 16 1.33 -14.59 1.83
C LYS A 16 1.67 -16.05 2.13
N THR A 17 2.75 -16.57 1.58
CA THR A 17 3.23 -17.95 1.81
C THR A 17 3.60 -18.26 3.27
N ARG A 18 3.68 -17.23 4.13
CA ARG A 18 3.93 -17.37 5.59
C ARG A 18 2.65 -17.59 6.40
N LEU A 19 1.47 -17.42 5.80
CA LEU A 19 0.23 -17.86 6.43
C LEU A 19 0.18 -19.39 6.30
N THR A 20 0.18 -20.10 7.41
CA THR A 20 0.17 -21.58 7.49
C THR A 20 -1.24 -22.14 7.26
N ILE A 21 -1.88 -21.74 6.18
CA ILE A 21 -3.25 -22.11 5.77
C ILE A 21 -3.25 -22.58 4.32
N SER A 22 -4.38 -23.14 3.86
CA SER A 22 -4.51 -23.55 2.46
C SER A 22 -4.36 -22.37 1.50
N SER A 23 -3.92 -22.64 0.27
CA SER A 23 -3.77 -21.61 -0.76
C SER A 23 -5.08 -20.90 -1.07
N GLU A 24 -6.21 -21.60 -1.03
CA GLU A 24 -7.55 -21.03 -1.25
C GLU A 24 -7.91 -20.01 -0.17
N LYS A 25 -7.75 -20.35 1.11
CA LYS A 25 -7.98 -19.44 2.24
C LYS A 25 -7.01 -18.24 2.22
N THR A 26 -5.78 -18.44 1.77
CA THR A 26 -4.80 -17.35 1.58
C THR A 26 -5.32 -16.35 0.54
N VAL A 27 -5.84 -16.83 -0.59
CA VAL A 27 -6.44 -16.00 -1.64
C VAL A 27 -7.61 -15.19 -1.07
N ASP A 28 -8.49 -15.81 -0.28
CA ASP A 28 -9.65 -15.13 0.32
C ASP A 28 -9.22 -14.02 1.29
N ILE A 29 -8.21 -14.27 2.11
CA ILE A 29 -7.63 -13.24 3.00
C ILE A 29 -7.03 -12.08 2.18
N CYS A 30 -6.29 -12.37 1.11
CA CYS A 30 -5.72 -11.33 0.25
C CYS A 30 -6.81 -10.47 -0.41
N LYS A 31 -7.89 -11.10 -0.90
CA LYS A 31 -9.05 -10.41 -1.47
C LYS A 31 -9.73 -9.52 -0.42
N LEU A 32 -9.91 -10.03 0.80
CA LEU A 32 -10.50 -9.29 1.90
C LEU A 32 -9.65 -8.07 2.25
N MET A 33 -8.32 -8.22 2.36
CA MET A 33 -7.41 -7.13 2.65
C MET A 33 -7.45 -6.04 1.58
N LEU A 34 -7.38 -6.42 0.30
CA LEU A 34 -7.47 -5.46 -0.81
C LEU A 34 -8.80 -4.69 -0.76
N GLY A 35 -9.91 -5.38 -0.52
CA GLY A 35 -11.23 -4.76 -0.38
C GLY A 35 -11.27 -3.71 0.73
N GLU A 36 -10.69 -4.01 1.90
CA GLU A 36 -10.62 -3.08 3.04
C GLU A 36 -9.72 -1.86 2.76
N VAL A 37 -8.58 -2.07 2.10
CA VAL A 37 -7.69 -0.97 1.68
C VAL A 37 -8.42 -0.04 0.71
N LEU A 38 -9.05 -0.58 -0.33
CA LEU A 38 -9.81 0.19 -1.31
C LEU A 38 -11.00 0.92 -0.68
N GLN A 39 -11.75 0.26 0.20
CA GLN A 39 -12.85 0.88 0.93
C GLN A 39 -12.38 2.09 1.75
N THR A 40 -11.26 1.97 2.43
CA THR A 40 -10.70 3.07 3.23
C THR A 40 -10.23 4.23 2.34
N ILE A 41 -9.54 3.93 1.23
CA ILE A 41 -9.09 4.94 0.27
C ILE A 41 -10.27 5.68 -0.34
N SER A 42 -11.34 4.98 -0.74
CA SER A 42 -12.52 5.57 -1.36
C SER A 42 -13.26 6.58 -0.48
N THR A 43 -13.06 6.52 0.84
CA THR A 43 -13.62 7.48 1.80
C THR A 43 -12.70 8.66 2.10
N SER A 44 -11.46 8.64 1.62
CA SER A 44 -10.48 9.69 1.86
C SER A 44 -10.71 10.88 0.93
N LYS A 45 -10.67 12.09 1.50
CA LYS A 45 -10.69 13.35 0.74
C LYS A 45 -9.31 13.79 0.23
N LYS A 46 -8.27 13.01 0.52
CA LYS A 46 -6.88 13.31 0.17
C LYS A 46 -6.42 12.62 -1.11
N ILE A 47 -7.20 11.67 -1.61
CA ILE A 47 -6.88 10.86 -2.77
C ILE A 47 -7.97 11.05 -3.82
N ASP A 48 -7.58 11.48 -5.01
CA ASP A 48 -8.50 11.78 -6.11
C ASP A 48 -8.80 10.54 -6.95
N ASN A 49 -7.78 9.70 -7.19
CA ASN A 49 -7.89 8.46 -7.95
C ASN A 49 -7.06 7.34 -7.35
N THR A 50 -7.38 6.12 -7.71
CA THR A 50 -6.65 4.92 -7.30
C THR A 50 -6.26 4.10 -8.52
N ILE A 51 -5.00 3.66 -8.58
CA ILE A 51 -4.47 2.73 -9.57
C ILE A 51 -4.21 1.39 -8.88
N ILE A 52 -4.73 0.31 -9.45
CA ILE A 52 -4.28 -1.05 -9.12
C ILE A 52 -3.32 -1.50 -10.23
N VAL A 53 -2.15 -1.97 -9.85
CA VAL A 53 -1.21 -2.61 -10.75
C VAL A 53 -1.12 -4.09 -10.40
N SER A 54 -1.52 -4.94 -11.31
CA SER A 54 -1.58 -6.39 -11.05
C SER A 54 -1.51 -7.23 -12.33
N HIS A 55 -1.11 -8.49 -12.16
CA HIS A 55 -1.32 -9.56 -13.17
C HIS A 55 -2.66 -10.30 -12.93
N ASP A 56 -3.26 -10.18 -11.75
CA ASP A 56 -4.42 -10.96 -11.31
C ASP A 56 -5.73 -10.25 -11.63
N GLN A 57 -6.53 -10.85 -12.53
CA GLN A 57 -7.84 -10.32 -12.89
C GLN A 57 -8.77 -10.16 -11.67
N SER A 58 -8.64 -11.04 -10.66
CA SER A 58 -9.45 -10.95 -9.45
C SER A 58 -9.21 -9.65 -8.65
N ALA A 59 -7.99 -9.08 -8.73
CA ALA A 59 -7.69 -7.79 -8.12
C ALA A 59 -8.46 -6.65 -8.81
N PHE A 60 -8.53 -6.67 -10.13
CA PHE A 60 -9.31 -5.70 -10.91
C PHE A 60 -10.81 -5.85 -10.66
N ASP A 61 -11.32 -7.09 -10.57
CA ASP A 61 -12.74 -7.33 -10.29
C ASP A 61 -13.18 -6.77 -8.92
N ILE A 62 -12.28 -6.80 -7.93
CA ILE A 62 -12.50 -6.12 -6.65
C ILE A 62 -12.47 -4.59 -6.85
N GLY A 63 -11.49 -4.11 -7.61
CA GLY A 63 -11.27 -2.68 -7.89
C GLY A 63 -12.42 -1.99 -8.61
N LYS A 64 -13.15 -2.71 -9.49
CA LYS A 64 -14.31 -2.18 -10.24
C LYS A 64 -15.37 -1.51 -9.37
N LYS A 65 -15.56 -2.00 -8.14
CA LYS A 65 -16.51 -1.41 -7.16
C LYS A 65 -16.09 -0.03 -6.67
N PHE A 66 -14.83 0.33 -6.86
CA PHE A 66 -14.22 1.57 -6.38
C PHE A 66 -13.76 2.49 -7.52
N SER A 67 -14.14 2.17 -8.77
CA SER A 67 -13.78 2.96 -9.95
C SER A 67 -12.27 3.18 -10.10
N VAL A 68 -11.48 2.15 -9.81
CA VAL A 68 -10.01 2.21 -9.92
C VAL A 68 -9.55 2.22 -11.37
N ILE A 69 -8.38 2.77 -11.61
CA ILE A 69 -7.63 2.64 -12.85
C ILE A 69 -6.89 1.30 -12.84
N GLU A 70 -7.05 0.50 -13.87
CA GLU A 70 -6.42 -0.81 -14.01
C GLU A 70 -5.14 -0.69 -14.85
N VAL A 71 -4.00 -1.10 -14.29
CA VAL A 71 -2.72 -1.21 -15.00
C VAL A 71 -2.25 -2.65 -14.94
N PHE A 72 -2.12 -3.29 -16.09
CA PHE A 72 -1.75 -4.70 -16.19
C PHE A 72 -0.23 -4.87 -16.08
N ASP A 73 0.24 -5.70 -15.14
CA ASP A 73 1.65 -6.08 -14.96
C ASP A 73 1.89 -7.46 -15.58
N GLU A 74 2.29 -7.49 -16.85
CA GLU A 74 2.49 -8.73 -17.61
C GLU A 74 3.56 -9.64 -16.97
N LEU A 75 4.62 -9.06 -16.44
CA LEU A 75 5.80 -9.80 -15.97
C LEU A 75 5.74 -10.17 -14.50
N GLU A 76 4.96 -9.44 -13.68
CA GLU A 76 4.90 -9.59 -12.22
C GLU A 76 6.32 -9.68 -11.59
N SER A 77 7.23 -8.80 -12.04
CA SER A 77 8.66 -8.84 -11.71
C SER A 77 9.01 -8.09 -10.40
N GLY A 78 8.02 -7.79 -9.57
CA GLY A 78 8.20 -7.19 -8.26
C GLY A 78 7.53 -5.83 -8.08
N VAL A 79 7.55 -5.34 -6.83
CA VAL A 79 6.84 -4.11 -6.43
C VAL A 79 7.40 -2.88 -7.17
N ASN A 80 8.72 -2.78 -7.32
CA ASN A 80 9.34 -1.65 -8.02
C ASN A 80 8.89 -1.57 -9.48
N ASN A 81 8.78 -2.72 -10.18
CA ASN A 81 8.28 -2.78 -11.55
C ASN A 81 6.82 -2.33 -11.63
N ALA A 82 5.98 -2.83 -10.72
CA ALA A 82 4.57 -2.44 -10.68
C ALA A 82 4.40 -0.92 -10.48
N ILE A 83 5.21 -0.32 -9.60
CA ILE A 83 5.18 1.14 -9.40
C ILE A 83 5.68 1.87 -10.64
N THR A 84 6.71 1.36 -11.34
CA THR A 84 7.20 1.96 -12.59
C THR A 84 6.10 1.97 -13.66
N LEU A 85 5.34 0.89 -13.82
CA LEU A 85 4.20 0.84 -14.76
C LEU A 85 3.12 1.89 -14.41
N ALA A 86 2.81 2.06 -13.11
CA ALA A 86 1.91 3.13 -12.68
C ALA A 86 2.49 4.52 -12.96
N ASP A 87 3.78 4.72 -12.70
CA ASP A 87 4.49 5.98 -12.94
C ASP A 87 4.52 6.35 -14.44
N GLU A 88 4.66 5.37 -15.32
CA GLU A 88 4.54 5.54 -16.77
C GLU A 88 3.12 5.93 -17.16
N TYR A 89 2.10 5.24 -16.61
CA TYR A 89 0.70 5.55 -16.86
C TYR A 89 0.34 6.99 -16.49
N ILE A 90 0.86 7.51 -15.36
CA ILE A 90 0.56 8.86 -14.89
C ILE A 90 1.49 9.94 -15.45
N SER A 91 2.47 9.60 -16.29
CA SER A 91 3.51 10.54 -16.75
C SER A 91 2.93 11.78 -17.44
N ASP A 92 1.86 11.61 -18.22
CA ASP A 92 1.17 12.66 -18.97
C ASP A 92 -0.16 13.07 -18.31
N SER A 93 -0.36 12.68 -17.04
CA SER A 93 -1.57 12.97 -16.29
C SER A 93 -1.44 14.25 -15.46
N GLU A 94 -2.53 14.66 -14.85
CA GLU A 94 -2.60 15.82 -13.95
C GLU A 94 -2.25 15.49 -12.48
N PHE A 95 -1.74 14.29 -12.18
CA PHE A 95 -1.41 13.90 -10.81
C PHE A 95 -0.06 14.46 -10.38
N ASP A 96 -0.10 15.41 -9.46
CA ASP A 96 1.11 16.02 -8.87
C ASP A 96 1.76 15.12 -7.82
N THR A 97 0.96 14.33 -7.13
CA THR A 97 1.38 13.55 -5.95
C THR A 97 0.95 12.09 -6.10
N SER A 98 1.81 11.18 -5.73
CA SER A 98 1.46 9.77 -5.58
C SER A 98 1.61 9.31 -4.14
N ILE A 99 0.73 8.39 -3.71
CA ILE A 99 0.89 7.62 -2.48
C ILE A 99 0.90 6.13 -2.83
N ILE A 100 1.95 5.42 -2.46
CA ILE A 100 2.04 3.97 -2.61
C ILE A 100 1.52 3.35 -1.32
N LEU A 101 0.54 2.46 -1.44
CA LEU A 101 -0.09 1.72 -0.35
C LEU A 101 -0.17 0.25 -0.76
N PRO A 102 0.52 -0.67 -0.09
CA PRO A 102 0.40 -2.09 -0.38
C PRO A 102 -0.97 -2.63 0.05
N GLN A 103 -1.40 -3.72 -0.58
CA GLN A 103 -2.71 -4.33 -0.31
C GLN A 103 -2.83 -4.97 1.09
N ASP A 104 -1.73 -5.18 1.79
CA ASP A 104 -1.64 -5.96 3.02
C ASP A 104 -1.58 -5.11 4.30
N ILE A 105 -1.94 -3.84 4.22
CA ILE A 105 -2.10 -2.94 5.37
C ILE A 105 -3.58 -2.58 5.63
N PRO A 106 -4.48 -3.55 5.85
CA PRO A 106 -5.93 -3.30 5.82
C PRO A 106 -6.47 -2.54 7.04
N PHE A 107 -5.64 -2.27 8.07
CA PHE A 107 -6.10 -1.74 9.35
C PHE A 107 -6.15 -0.22 9.44
N PHE A 108 -5.55 0.52 8.51
CA PHE A 108 -5.64 1.97 8.52
C PHE A 108 -7.07 2.46 8.22
N ASN A 109 -7.36 3.70 8.58
CA ASN A 109 -8.62 4.38 8.32
C ASN A 109 -8.37 5.75 7.66
N SER A 110 -9.44 6.45 7.26
CA SER A 110 -9.32 7.75 6.58
C SER A 110 -8.62 8.82 7.44
N SER A 111 -8.79 8.80 8.76
CA SER A 111 -8.09 9.74 9.64
C SER A 111 -6.58 9.47 9.72
N ASP A 112 -6.12 8.25 9.48
CA ASP A 112 -4.69 7.96 9.36
C ASP A 112 -4.10 8.56 8.10
N LEU A 113 -4.84 8.53 6.99
CA LEU A 113 -4.45 9.21 5.76
C LEU A 113 -4.42 10.73 5.95
N ASP A 114 -5.44 11.32 6.59
CA ASP A 114 -5.47 12.75 6.90
C ASP A 114 -4.27 13.15 7.75
N ASN A 115 -3.93 12.34 8.77
CA ASN A 115 -2.76 12.54 9.61
C ASN A 115 -1.46 12.41 8.81
N LEU A 116 -1.33 11.36 7.96
CA LEU A 116 -0.15 11.16 7.13
C LEU A 116 0.10 12.35 6.19
N PHE A 117 -0.96 12.82 5.52
CA PHE A 117 -0.87 14.00 4.64
C PHE A 117 -0.58 15.29 5.39
N SER A 118 -0.81 15.40 6.70
CA SER A 118 -0.44 16.58 7.49
C SER A 118 1.08 16.77 7.62
N PHE A 119 1.86 15.69 7.49
CA PHE A 119 3.32 15.74 7.44
C PHE A 119 3.87 16.11 6.06
N PHE A 120 3.00 16.11 5.06
CA PHE A 120 3.32 16.52 3.71
C PHE A 120 3.13 18.04 3.56
N GLN A 121 4.16 18.82 3.88
CA GLN A 121 4.06 20.29 3.97
C GLN A 121 4.73 21.04 2.82
N ARG A 122 5.52 20.38 1.99
CA ARG A 122 6.35 21.03 0.96
C ARG A 122 6.31 20.29 -0.37
N LYS A 123 6.42 21.08 -1.45
CA LYS A 123 6.77 20.52 -2.77
C LYS A 123 8.20 19.95 -2.69
N ASN A 124 8.50 18.99 -3.55
CA ASN A 124 9.79 18.29 -3.61
C ASN A 124 10.12 17.56 -2.30
N SER A 125 9.18 16.77 -1.82
CA SER A 125 9.34 16.00 -0.60
C SER A 125 8.73 14.61 -0.68
N VAL A 126 9.18 13.74 0.22
CA VAL A 126 8.61 12.41 0.43
C VAL A 126 8.22 12.22 1.89
N VAL A 127 7.17 11.43 2.11
CA VAL A 127 6.77 10.99 3.46
C VAL A 127 6.80 9.47 3.47
N ILE A 128 7.54 8.90 4.41
CA ILE A 128 7.83 7.47 4.48
C ILE A 128 7.22 6.93 5.78
N VAL A 129 6.42 5.88 5.67
CA VAL A 129 5.97 5.08 6.82
C VAL A 129 6.63 3.72 6.74
N PRO A 130 7.46 3.34 7.72
CA PRO A 130 8.10 2.02 7.73
C PRO A 130 7.09 0.93 8.11
N SER A 131 7.43 -0.33 7.86
CA SER A 131 6.75 -1.46 8.47
C SER A 131 6.94 -1.47 9.99
N ARG A 132 6.09 -2.20 10.72
CA ARG A 132 6.18 -2.34 12.19
C ARG A 132 7.53 -2.89 12.66
N GLN A 133 8.15 -3.74 11.86
CA GLN A 133 9.46 -4.33 12.14
C GLN A 133 10.64 -3.47 11.65
N PHE A 134 10.37 -2.30 11.05
CA PHE A 134 11.38 -1.40 10.47
C PHE A 134 12.25 -2.04 9.37
N ASN A 135 11.76 -3.11 8.75
CA ASN A 135 12.42 -3.85 7.66
C ASN A 135 11.76 -3.65 6.30
N GLY A 136 10.77 -2.76 6.21
CA GLY A 136 10.02 -2.47 5.00
C GLY A 136 9.48 -1.03 4.96
N THR A 137 8.86 -0.65 3.85
CA THR A 137 8.10 0.58 3.68
C THR A 137 6.64 0.23 3.42
N ASN A 138 5.75 0.64 4.31
CA ASN A 138 4.31 0.37 4.19
C ASN A 138 3.54 1.51 3.53
N SER A 139 4.07 2.74 3.56
CA SER A 139 3.49 3.83 2.78
C SER A 139 4.56 4.82 2.35
N LEU A 140 4.44 5.32 1.13
CA LEU A 140 5.37 6.29 0.56
C LEU A 140 4.59 7.35 -0.21
N ILE A 141 4.56 8.61 0.30
CA ILE A 141 4.07 9.75 -0.47
C ILE A 141 5.25 10.36 -1.23
N ARG A 142 5.04 10.69 -2.51
CA ARG A 142 6.02 11.36 -3.37
C ARG A 142 5.39 12.60 -4.00
N ASN A 143 6.06 13.74 -3.92
CA ASN A 143 5.68 14.96 -4.64
C ASN A 143 6.93 15.70 -5.15
N PRO A 144 7.08 15.85 -6.45
CA PRO A 144 6.25 15.27 -7.53
C PRO A 144 6.15 13.74 -7.48
N SER A 145 5.13 13.20 -8.15
CA SER A 145 4.78 11.77 -8.10
C SER A 145 5.92 10.78 -8.40
N ARG A 146 7.00 11.23 -9.02
CA ARG A 146 8.16 10.43 -9.44
C ARG A 146 9.49 10.99 -8.94
N ILE A 147 9.46 11.77 -7.84
CA ILE A 147 10.63 12.53 -7.36
C ILE A 147 11.81 11.66 -6.91
N ILE A 148 11.55 10.43 -6.48
CA ILE A 148 12.58 9.43 -6.15
C ILE A 148 12.25 8.10 -6.82
N THR A 149 13.29 7.31 -7.08
CA THR A 149 13.17 5.91 -7.48
C THR A 149 12.73 5.07 -6.29
N THR A 150 11.81 4.14 -6.50
CA THR A 150 11.37 3.24 -5.43
C THR A 150 12.33 2.07 -5.24
N ARG A 151 12.50 1.65 -3.98
CA ARG A 151 13.49 0.64 -3.56
C ARG A 151 12.85 -0.35 -2.59
N TYR A 152 11.80 -1.05 -3.01
CA TYR A 152 11.05 -1.97 -2.14
C TYR A 152 11.74 -3.32 -1.89
N ASP A 153 12.78 -3.64 -2.67
CA ASP A 153 13.38 -4.98 -2.62
C ASP A 153 14.58 -5.10 -1.67
N GLU A 154 15.02 -3.98 -1.02
CA GLU A 154 16.29 -3.94 -0.29
C GLU A 154 16.24 -3.23 1.07
N GLY A 155 15.57 -3.79 2.08
CA GLY A 155 15.55 -3.20 3.43
C GLY A 155 14.97 -1.79 3.49
N THR A 156 13.99 -1.61 2.91
CA THR A 156 13.29 -0.65 2.10
C THR A 156 13.10 0.76 2.64
N TYR A 157 12.72 0.98 3.91
CA TYR A 157 12.52 2.37 4.34
C TYR A 157 13.84 3.17 4.40
N LYS A 158 14.97 2.51 4.72
CA LYS A 158 16.29 3.16 4.72
C LYS A 158 16.73 3.46 3.30
N SER A 159 16.49 2.54 2.35
CA SER A 159 16.81 2.75 0.94
C SER A 159 16.04 3.94 0.36
N HIS A 160 14.77 4.13 0.72
CA HIS A 160 14.01 5.32 0.33
C HIS A 160 14.52 6.61 0.99
N LEU A 161 14.98 6.55 2.27
CA LEU A 161 15.62 7.70 2.92
C LEU A 161 16.93 8.08 2.24
N ASP A 162 17.75 7.09 1.90
CA ASP A 162 19.04 7.34 1.24
C ASP A 162 18.83 7.84 -0.19
N GLU A 163 17.83 7.33 -0.92
CA GLU A 163 17.43 7.84 -2.22
C GLU A 163 16.99 9.32 -2.15
N ALA A 164 16.19 9.68 -1.14
CA ALA A 164 15.80 11.08 -0.94
C ALA A 164 16.99 11.98 -0.63
N LYS A 165 17.92 11.54 0.23
CA LYS A 165 19.16 12.28 0.56
C LYS A 165 20.05 12.47 -0.68
N CYS A 166 20.27 11.39 -1.45
CA CYS A 166 21.11 11.44 -2.66
C CYS A 166 20.56 12.43 -3.69
N ASN A 167 19.24 12.56 -3.79
CA ASN A 167 18.57 13.49 -4.70
C ASN A 167 18.29 14.88 -4.09
N SER A 168 18.75 15.15 -2.87
CA SER A 168 18.49 16.41 -2.15
C SER A 168 17.00 16.73 -2.00
N VAL A 169 16.19 15.70 -1.77
CA VAL A 169 14.74 15.76 -1.57
C VAL A 169 14.44 15.81 -0.07
N ASP A 170 13.56 16.72 0.34
CA ASP A 170 13.07 16.76 1.73
C ASP A 170 12.32 15.49 2.07
N PHE A 171 12.50 14.97 3.29
CA PHE A 171 11.80 13.76 3.73
C PHE A 171 11.29 13.84 5.15
N SER A 172 10.21 13.11 5.42
CA SER A 172 9.66 12.87 6.75
C SER A 172 9.53 11.36 6.97
N LEU A 173 10.01 10.88 8.12
CA LEU A 173 9.72 9.52 8.61
C LEU A 173 8.58 9.61 9.61
N VAL A 174 7.47 8.97 9.31
CA VAL A 174 6.23 9.09 10.09
C VAL A 174 5.82 7.73 10.64
N LEU A 175 5.49 7.68 11.91
CA LEU A 175 5.09 6.46 12.60
C LEU A 175 3.60 6.50 12.92
N ILE A 176 2.78 5.89 12.06
CA ILE A 176 1.34 5.71 12.27
C ILE A 176 1.08 4.23 12.42
N ARG A 177 0.75 3.79 13.65
CA ARG A 177 0.66 2.37 14.01
C ARG A 177 -0.12 1.52 13.00
N ARG A 178 -1.30 1.98 12.57
CA ARG A 178 -2.15 1.21 11.64
C ARG A 178 -1.58 1.13 10.22
N LEU A 179 -0.91 2.17 9.75
CA LEU A 179 -0.20 2.14 8.46
C LEU A 179 1.09 1.30 8.54
N MET A 180 1.68 1.16 9.73
CA MET A 180 2.86 0.30 9.94
C MET A 180 2.52 -1.18 10.04
N LEU A 181 1.24 -1.55 10.13
CA LEU A 181 0.80 -2.93 10.37
C LEU A 181 0.44 -3.62 9.06
N ASP A 182 1.40 -4.29 8.49
CA ASP A 182 1.25 -5.25 7.40
C ASP A 182 0.92 -6.65 7.95
N ILE A 183 0.09 -7.39 7.26
CA ILE A 183 -0.37 -8.71 7.65
C ILE A 183 0.37 -9.77 6.84
N ASP A 184 1.41 -10.33 7.43
CA ASP A 184 2.22 -11.40 6.86
C ASP A 184 2.00 -12.77 7.53
N SER A 185 1.52 -12.75 8.78
CA SER A 185 1.40 -13.94 9.62
C SER A 185 0.18 -13.85 10.54
N GLN A 186 -0.17 -14.97 11.16
CA GLN A 186 -1.21 -15.01 12.19
C GLN A 186 -0.89 -14.07 13.36
N SER A 187 0.37 -13.95 13.76
CA SER A 187 0.76 -13.05 14.86
C SER A 187 0.50 -11.57 14.58
N ASP A 188 0.42 -11.16 13.31
CA ASP A 188 0.06 -9.78 12.96
C ASP A 188 -1.43 -9.53 13.16
N ILE A 189 -2.27 -10.53 12.87
CA ILE A 189 -3.72 -10.47 13.15
C ILE A 189 -3.96 -10.44 14.67
N GLU A 190 -3.26 -11.28 15.44
CA GLU A 190 -3.33 -11.30 16.90
C GLU A 190 -2.88 -9.96 17.51
N PHE A 191 -1.86 -9.34 16.93
CA PHE A 191 -1.43 -7.99 17.30
C PHE A 191 -2.54 -6.96 17.05
N ALA A 192 -3.18 -6.98 15.86
CA ALA A 192 -4.30 -6.10 15.54
C ALA A 192 -5.45 -6.25 16.55
N MET A 193 -5.80 -7.48 16.89
CA MET A 193 -6.84 -7.79 17.89
C MET A 193 -6.50 -7.22 19.27
N LYS A 194 -5.26 -7.39 19.73
CA LYS A 194 -4.80 -6.89 21.02
C LYS A 194 -5.01 -5.37 21.16
N TYR A 195 -4.91 -4.64 20.07
CA TYR A 195 -5.11 -3.19 20.02
C TYR A 195 -6.51 -2.77 19.55
N ASN A 196 -7.43 -3.73 19.44
CA ASN A 196 -8.81 -3.53 18.98
C ASN A 196 -8.91 -2.81 17.61
N GLU A 197 -7.96 -3.13 16.72
CA GLU A 197 -7.98 -2.58 15.36
C GLU A 197 -8.97 -3.36 14.49
N LYS A 198 -10.00 -2.69 13.98
CA LYS A 198 -11.05 -3.27 13.12
C LYS A 198 -11.45 -4.70 13.56
N PRO A 199 -12.07 -4.90 14.73
CA PRO A 199 -12.30 -6.25 15.29
C PRO A 199 -13.13 -7.16 14.38
N ASP A 200 -14.08 -6.63 13.61
CA ASP A 200 -14.86 -7.39 12.64
C ASP A 200 -14.00 -7.93 11.49
N LEU A 201 -13.00 -7.14 11.04
CA LEU A 201 -12.04 -7.59 10.04
C LEU A 201 -11.16 -8.70 10.59
N CYS A 202 -10.63 -8.53 11.80
CA CYS A 202 -9.85 -9.57 12.48
C CYS A 202 -10.65 -10.88 12.59
N LYS A 203 -11.91 -10.79 13.00
CA LYS A 203 -12.78 -11.96 13.11
C LYS A 203 -12.93 -12.68 11.77
N LYS A 204 -13.25 -11.94 10.69
CA LYS A 204 -13.35 -12.52 9.34
C LYS A 204 -12.04 -13.19 8.89
N MET A 205 -10.89 -12.57 9.17
CA MET A 205 -9.59 -13.17 8.84
C MET A 205 -9.35 -14.47 9.60
N LEU A 206 -9.68 -14.50 10.88
CA LEU A 206 -9.53 -15.71 11.70
C LEU A 206 -10.50 -16.83 11.27
N ASP A 207 -11.71 -16.50 10.86
CA ASP A 207 -12.66 -17.48 10.32
C ASP A 207 -12.11 -18.20 9.07
N PHE A 208 -11.28 -17.53 8.26
CA PHE A 208 -10.55 -18.18 7.18
C PHE A 208 -9.37 -19.04 7.66
N MET A 209 -8.86 -18.81 8.86
CA MET A 209 -7.71 -19.55 9.39
C MET A 209 -8.10 -20.83 10.15
N CYS A 210 -9.36 -20.96 10.53
CA CYS A 210 -9.95 -22.17 11.10
C CYS A 210 -10.41 -23.14 10.02
#